data_2c03cd8cf7fbde1bb1e1599b700223cc
#
_entry.id   2c03cd8cf7fbde1bb1e1599b700223cc
#
_cell.length_a   1.000
_cell.length_b   1.000
_cell.length_c   1.000
_cell.angle_alpha   90.00
_cell.angle_beta   90.00
_cell.angle_gamma   90.00
#
_symmetry.space_group_name_H-M   'P 1'
#
loop_
_entity.id
_entity.type
_entity.pdbx_description
1 polymer ?
#
loop_
_entity_poly.entity_id
_entity_poly.type
_entity_poly.pdbx_seq_one_letter_code
_entity_poly.pdbx_strand_id
1 'polypeptide(L)'
;MVDRQHWEQWQRSWDRQQEWYLPDREERFRVMIDLVGAVTGPAPRVLDLACGTGSITERLFARLPGATSVGVDQDPALMTIARGVLGEDERFTLVTADLKDPQWARALPPGPFDAVVTATALHWLPATDLARLYADLAGLLRPGGVFLNADHMPDPEVPLLNAAERAQRHGRQEREQAEGVLDWESWWLAAAADPLLADQVAARNVLYGSHADGESHPAGWHTERLVASGFAEAGVAWRSVTDAMVAAVR
;
A
#
# COMPACT_ATOMS: atom_id res chain seq x y z
N MET A 1 2.90 29.06 4.35
CA MET A 1 2.86 27.73 3.74
C MET A 1 3.94 26.90 4.40
N VAL A 2 3.63 25.68 4.80
CA VAL A 2 4.63 24.73 5.29
C VAL A 2 5.51 24.36 4.11
N ASP A 3 6.83 24.32 4.31
CA ASP A 3 7.77 23.98 3.27
C ASP A 3 7.54 22.53 2.81
N ARG A 4 7.43 22.29 1.50
CA ARG A 4 7.34 20.95 0.88
C ARG A 4 8.47 20.03 1.37
N GLN A 5 9.67 20.58 1.60
CA GLN A 5 10.82 19.84 2.11
C GLN A 5 10.53 19.15 3.44
N HIS A 6 9.73 19.76 4.32
CA HIS A 6 9.28 19.16 5.59
C HIS A 6 8.50 17.86 5.35
N TRP A 7 7.53 17.88 4.42
CA TRP A 7 6.72 16.71 4.10
C TRP A 7 7.52 15.61 3.40
N GLU A 8 8.43 15.98 2.53
CA GLU A 8 9.36 15.02 1.90
C GLU A 8 10.30 14.35 2.92
N GLN A 9 10.67 15.04 4.00
CA GLN A 9 11.44 14.43 5.09
C GLN A 9 10.59 13.38 5.84
N TRP A 10 9.32 13.69 6.13
CA TRP A 10 8.40 12.74 6.75
C TRP A 10 8.13 11.53 5.85
N GLN A 11 7.93 11.73 4.56
CA GLN A 11 7.75 10.64 3.63
C GLN A 11 8.98 9.73 3.54
N ARG A 12 10.18 10.30 3.43
CA ARG A 12 11.44 9.53 3.45
C ARG A 12 11.64 8.77 4.76
N SER A 13 11.27 9.38 5.89
CA SER A 13 11.31 8.73 7.20
C SER A 13 10.33 7.55 7.28
N TRP A 14 9.11 7.72 6.74
CA TRP A 14 8.13 6.65 6.60
C TRP A 14 8.65 5.52 5.71
N ASP A 15 9.20 5.84 4.56
CA ASP A 15 9.73 4.84 3.63
C ASP A 15 10.83 3.99 4.28
N ARG A 16 11.78 4.62 4.99
CA ARG A 16 12.83 3.91 5.74
C ARG A 16 12.24 3.01 6.83
N GLN A 17 11.26 3.49 7.57
CA GLN A 17 10.58 2.72 8.61
C GLN A 17 9.81 1.54 8.00
N GLN A 18 9.20 1.71 6.82
CA GLN A 18 8.49 0.63 6.12
C GLN A 18 9.43 -0.43 5.54
N GLU A 19 10.63 -0.09 5.10
CA GLU A 19 11.66 -1.06 4.69
C GLU A 19 12.08 -1.99 5.84
N TRP A 20 11.97 -1.52 7.07
CA TRP A 20 12.17 -2.33 8.26
C TRP A 20 11.27 -3.57 8.28
N TYR A 21 9.99 -3.40 7.91
CA TYR A 21 9.00 -4.49 7.88
C TYR A 21 8.99 -5.24 6.56
N LEU A 22 9.28 -4.53 5.48
CA LEU A 22 9.25 -5.02 4.10
C LEU A 22 10.61 -4.83 3.43
N PRO A 23 11.53 -5.77 3.60
CA PRO A 23 12.75 -5.81 2.79
C PRO A 23 12.39 -5.80 1.31
N ASP A 24 13.26 -5.22 0.48
CA ASP A 24 13.09 -5.15 -0.97
C ASP A 24 11.85 -4.33 -1.43
N ARG A 25 11.39 -3.38 -0.59
CA ARG A 25 10.22 -2.53 -0.87
C ARG A 25 10.35 -1.79 -2.20
N GLU A 26 11.50 -1.20 -2.50
CA GLU A 26 11.75 -0.50 -3.75
C GLU A 26 11.74 -1.45 -4.97
N GLU A 27 12.25 -2.67 -4.82
CA GLU A 27 12.19 -3.68 -5.88
C GLU A 27 10.74 -4.11 -6.15
N ARG A 28 9.92 -4.28 -5.11
CA ARG A 28 8.49 -4.57 -5.27
C ARG A 28 7.76 -3.45 -6.00
N PHE A 29 8.02 -2.20 -5.65
CA PHE A 29 7.43 -1.04 -6.34
C PHE A 29 7.90 -0.95 -7.79
N ARG A 30 9.19 -1.24 -8.06
CA ARG A 30 9.71 -1.31 -9.41
C ARG A 30 8.97 -2.35 -10.26
N VAL A 31 8.85 -3.58 -9.76
CA VAL A 31 8.14 -4.67 -10.47
C VAL A 31 6.67 -4.33 -10.67
N MET A 32 6.01 -3.77 -9.64
CA MET A 32 4.62 -3.33 -9.69
C MET A 32 4.39 -2.31 -10.81
N ILE A 33 5.19 -1.25 -10.85
CA ILE A 33 5.04 -0.17 -11.82
C ILE A 33 5.42 -0.61 -13.22
N ASP A 34 6.44 -1.48 -13.37
CA ASP A 34 6.81 -2.07 -14.66
C ASP A 34 5.65 -2.91 -15.23
N LEU A 35 4.95 -3.69 -14.41
CA LEU A 35 3.77 -4.45 -14.82
C LEU A 35 2.59 -3.53 -15.18
N VAL A 36 2.34 -2.49 -14.37
CA VAL A 36 1.34 -1.47 -14.72
C VAL A 36 1.63 -0.91 -16.12
N GLY A 37 2.85 -0.42 -16.35
CA GLY A 37 3.22 0.15 -17.65
C GLY A 37 3.12 -0.85 -18.81
N ALA A 38 3.51 -2.11 -18.59
CA ALA A 38 3.44 -3.16 -19.59
C ALA A 38 1.98 -3.53 -20.00
N VAL A 39 1.05 -3.53 -19.04
CA VAL A 39 -0.35 -3.89 -19.26
C VAL A 39 -1.18 -2.70 -19.77
N THR A 40 -0.90 -1.50 -19.27
CA THR A 40 -1.79 -0.34 -19.49
C THR A 40 -1.20 0.73 -20.40
N GLY A 41 0.10 0.66 -20.70
CA GLY A 41 0.81 1.69 -21.46
C GLY A 41 1.34 2.84 -20.61
N PRO A 42 1.82 3.93 -21.25
CA PRO A 42 2.64 4.95 -20.58
C PRO A 42 1.85 6.01 -19.79
N ALA A 43 0.52 6.04 -19.90
CA ALA A 43 -0.32 7.07 -19.29
C ALA A 43 -1.55 6.46 -18.58
N PRO A 44 -1.37 5.53 -17.62
CA PRO A 44 -2.48 4.88 -16.94
C PRO A 44 -3.17 5.82 -15.94
N ARG A 45 -4.46 5.57 -15.73
CA ARG A 45 -5.21 6.08 -14.58
C ARG A 45 -5.19 5.02 -13.47
N VAL A 46 -4.49 5.31 -12.38
CA VAL A 46 -4.19 4.35 -11.31
C VAL A 46 -4.99 4.67 -10.06
N LEU A 47 -5.50 3.65 -9.38
CA LEU A 47 -5.99 3.73 -8.01
C LEU A 47 -4.90 3.19 -7.06
N ASP A 48 -4.34 4.07 -6.22
CA ASP A 48 -3.39 3.73 -5.16
C ASP A 48 -4.20 3.48 -3.87
N LEU A 49 -4.47 2.22 -3.59
CA LEU A 49 -5.40 1.77 -2.56
C LEU A 49 -4.68 1.61 -1.22
N ALA A 50 -5.20 2.25 -0.17
CA ALA A 50 -4.53 2.45 1.11
C ALA A 50 -3.14 3.10 0.91
N CYS A 51 -3.16 4.26 0.24
CA CYS A 51 -1.97 4.92 -0.31
C CYS A 51 -1.01 5.45 0.76
N GLY A 52 -1.44 5.57 2.01
CA GLY A 52 -0.64 6.12 3.10
C GLY A 52 -0.05 7.50 2.76
N THR A 53 1.27 7.61 2.73
CA THR A 53 2.00 8.82 2.36
C THR A 53 2.09 9.07 0.85
N GLY A 54 1.49 8.20 0.02
CA GLY A 54 1.59 8.30 -1.44
C GLY A 54 2.89 7.75 -2.03
N SER A 55 3.59 6.88 -1.33
CA SER A 55 4.90 6.36 -1.74
C SER A 55 4.88 5.64 -3.08
N ILE A 56 3.83 4.85 -3.39
CA ILE A 56 3.68 4.18 -4.71
C ILE A 56 3.43 5.23 -5.78
N THR A 57 2.52 6.17 -5.53
CA THR A 57 2.18 7.23 -6.49
C THR A 57 3.38 8.09 -6.85
N GLU A 58 4.26 8.45 -5.90
CA GLU A 58 5.48 9.20 -6.19
C GLU A 58 6.38 8.45 -7.18
N ARG A 59 6.62 7.16 -6.95
CA ARG A 59 7.44 6.31 -7.83
C ARG A 59 6.76 6.06 -9.19
N LEU A 60 5.44 5.94 -9.19
CA LEU A 60 4.63 5.84 -10.41
C LEU A 60 4.86 7.07 -11.31
N PHE A 61 4.75 8.28 -10.76
CA PHE A 61 4.94 9.52 -11.52
C PHE A 61 6.37 9.71 -12.02
N ALA A 62 7.36 9.22 -11.27
CA ALA A 62 8.75 9.24 -11.72
C ALA A 62 9.01 8.28 -12.90
N ARG A 63 8.35 7.12 -12.94
CA ARG A 63 8.57 6.09 -13.98
C ARG A 63 7.61 6.21 -15.16
N LEU A 64 6.37 6.65 -14.93
CA LEU A 64 5.31 6.85 -15.92
C LEU A 64 4.79 8.29 -15.82
N PRO A 65 5.51 9.26 -16.43
CA PRO A 65 5.17 10.69 -16.28
C PRO A 65 3.78 11.07 -16.81
N GLY A 66 3.19 10.26 -17.70
CA GLY A 66 1.83 10.45 -18.21
C GLY A 66 0.74 9.87 -17.32
N ALA A 67 1.08 9.15 -16.25
CA ALA A 67 0.11 8.56 -15.35
C ALA A 67 -0.66 9.61 -14.53
N THR A 68 -1.89 9.27 -14.16
CA THR A 68 -2.68 9.97 -13.12
C THR A 68 -2.99 8.99 -11.99
N SER A 69 -3.10 9.48 -10.76
CA SER A 69 -3.35 8.64 -9.59
C SER A 69 -4.47 9.20 -8.71
N VAL A 70 -5.31 8.30 -8.24
CA VAL A 70 -6.25 8.55 -7.15
C VAL A 70 -5.77 7.75 -5.94
N GLY A 71 -5.26 8.44 -4.92
CA GLY A 71 -4.88 7.83 -3.66
C GLY A 71 -6.08 7.75 -2.73
N VAL A 72 -6.32 6.59 -2.13
CA VAL A 72 -7.36 6.37 -1.13
C VAL A 72 -6.76 5.89 0.16
N ASP A 73 -7.07 6.57 1.26
CA ASP A 73 -6.71 6.14 2.60
C ASP A 73 -7.70 6.72 3.63
N GLN A 74 -7.62 6.26 4.86
CA GLN A 74 -8.37 6.85 5.98
C GLN A 74 -7.48 7.40 7.09
N ASP A 75 -6.16 7.12 7.07
CA ASP A 75 -5.22 7.58 8.10
C ASP A 75 -4.96 9.08 7.95
N PRO A 76 -5.43 9.92 8.90
CA PRO A 76 -5.33 11.37 8.74
C PRO A 76 -3.88 11.87 8.79
N ALA A 77 -2.97 11.20 9.50
CA ALA A 77 -1.58 11.61 9.61
C ALA A 77 -0.82 11.27 8.31
N LEU A 78 -0.96 10.06 7.79
CA LEU A 78 -0.32 9.66 6.54
C LEU A 78 -0.85 10.46 5.35
N MET A 79 -2.17 10.68 5.29
CA MET A 79 -2.79 11.52 4.26
C MET A 79 -2.33 12.99 4.33
N THR A 80 -1.99 13.49 5.51
CA THR A 80 -1.45 14.85 5.64
C THR A 80 -0.06 14.93 5.02
N ILE A 81 0.77 13.92 5.19
CA ILE A 81 2.07 13.82 4.53
C ILE A 81 1.88 13.70 3.01
N ALA A 82 1.00 12.81 2.54
CA ALA A 82 0.69 12.66 1.12
C ALA A 82 0.25 13.97 0.47
N ARG A 83 -0.63 14.72 1.16
CA ARG A 83 -1.10 16.04 0.69
C ARG A 83 0.03 17.06 0.63
N GLY A 84 0.95 17.02 1.58
CA GLY A 84 2.10 17.92 1.62
C GLY A 84 3.14 17.62 0.52
N VAL A 85 3.29 16.37 0.11
CA VAL A 85 4.25 15.96 -0.93
C VAL A 85 3.65 16.05 -2.33
N LEU A 86 2.42 15.57 -2.52
CA LEU A 86 1.79 15.36 -3.83
C LEU A 86 0.61 16.32 -4.11
N GLY A 87 0.12 17.06 -3.11
CA GLY A 87 -1.13 17.81 -3.23
C GLY A 87 -1.11 18.96 -4.25
N GLU A 88 0.07 19.43 -4.68
CA GLU A 88 0.21 20.44 -5.75
C GLU A 88 0.35 19.81 -7.14
N ASP A 89 0.47 18.49 -7.26
CA ASP A 89 0.55 17.80 -8.54
C ASP A 89 -0.86 17.53 -9.07
N GLU A 90 -1.23 18.17 -10.17
CA GLU A 90 -2.57 18.06 -10.81
C GLU A 90 -2.90 16.61 -11.24
N ARG A 91 -1.92 15.73 -11.34
CA ARG A 91 -2.10 14.31 -11.65
C ARG A 91 -2.58 13.50 -10.45
N PHE A 92 -2.53 14.05 -9.22
CA PHE A 92 -2.88 13.35 -7.99
C PHE A 92 -4.19 13.85 -7.39
N THR A 93 -5.08 12.93 -7.07
CA THR A 93 -6.30 13.18 -6.30
C THR A 93 -6.29 12.34 -5.04
N LEU A 94 -6.44 12.95 -3.87
CA LEU A 94 -6.47 12.25 -2.59
C LEU A 94 -7.91 12.17 -2.06
N VAL A 95 -8.37 10.94 -1.76
CA VAL A 95 -9.72 10.62 -1.30
C VAL A 95 -9.67 9.97 0.07
N THR A 96 -10.47 10.44 1.02
CA THR A 96 -10.62 9.79 2.32
C THR A 96 -11.75 8.77 2.26
N ALA A 97 -11.44 7.49 2.50
CA ALA A 97 -12.45 6.43 2.61
C ALA A 97 -11.94 5.26 3.45
N ASP A 98 -12.85 4.63 4.19
CA ASP A 98 -12.61 3.37 4.91
C ASP A 98 -12.95 2.19 3.98
N LEU A 99 -11.97 1.36 3.65
CA LEU A 99 -12.16 0.17 2.80
C LEU A 99 -13.06 -0.89 3.43
N LYS A 100 -13.36 -0.79 4.73
CA LYS A 100 -14.34 -1.63 5.41
C LYS A 100 -15.79 -1.18 5.15
N ASP A 101 -16.00 0.11 4.78
CA ASP A 101 -17.32 0.60 4.39
C ASP A 101 -17.72 0.00 3.03
N PRO A 102 -18.87 -0.72 2.91
CA PRO A 102 -19.34 -1.22 1.62
C PRO A 102 -19.59 -0.15 0.54
N GLN A 103 -19.64 1.11 0.93
CA GLN A 103 -19.88 2.24 0.02
C GLN A 103 -18.62 3.06 -0.27
N TRP A 104 -17.44 2.64 0.17
CA TRP A 104 -16.18 3.35 0.03
C TRP A 104 -15.92 3.89 -1.38
N ALA A 105 -16.26 3.09 -2.40
CA ALA A 105 -16.03 3.44 -3.80
C ALA A 105 -16.88 4.61 -4.30
N ARG A 106 -17.95 5.00 -3.57
CA ARG A 106 -18.76 6.18 -3.93
C ARG A 106 -18.01 7.50 -3.76
N ALA A 107 -16.94 7.50 -2.95
CA ALA A 107 -16.08 8.66 -2.78
C ALA A 107 -15.13 8.89 -3.95
N LEU A 108 -14.96 7.90 -4.83
CA LEU A 108 -14.03 7.97 -5.95
C LEU A 108 -14.53 8.88 -7.07
N PRO A 109 -13.65 9.59 -7.78
CA PRO A 109 -14.00 10.28 -9.00
C PRO A 109 -14.46 9.28 -10.08
N PRO A 110 -15.46 9.65 -10.92
CA PRO A 110 -16.07 8.75 -11.89
C PRO A 110 -15.10 8.26 -12.96
N GLY A 111 -15.44 7.11 -13.53
CA GLY A 111 -14.72 6.46 -14.64
C GLY A 111 -13.86 5.29 -14.17
N PRO A 112 -13.57 4.34 -15.09
CA PRO A 112 -12.79 3.17 -14.76
C PRO A 112 -11.30 3.50 -14.54
N PHE A 113 -10.61 2.61 -13.82
CA PHE A 113 -9.18 2.65 -13.66
C PHE A 113 -8.50 1.66 -14.63
N ASP A 114 -7.28 2.00 -15.06
CA ASP A 114 -6.41 1.09 -15.83
C ASP A 114 -5.69 0.11 -14.91
N ALA A 115 -5.31 0.57 -13.72
CA ALA A 115 -4.66 -0.26 -12.72
C ALA A 115 -5.13 0.11 -11.32
N VAL A 116 -5.09 -0.88 -10.41
CA VAL A 116 -5.20 -0.69 -8.97
C VAL A 116 -3.95 -1.27 -8.33
N VAL A 117 -3.30 -0.52 -7.45
CA VAL A 117 -2.08 -0.91 -6.76
C VAL A 117 -2.23 -0.74 -5.26
N THR A 118 -1.59 -1.61 -4.49
CA THR A 118 -1.55 -1.51 -3.02
C THR A 118 -0.32 -2.25 -2.48
N ALA A 119 0.18 -1.82 -1.34
CA ALA A 119 1.27 -2.51 -0.66
C ALA A 119 1.12 -2.41 0.86
N THR A 120 1.36 -3.52 1.57
CA THR A 120 1.39 -3.60 3.04
C THR A 120 0.16 -3.06 3.75
N ALA A 121 -1.00 -3.29 3.19
CA ALA A 121 -2.22 -2.70 3.70
C ALA A 121 -3.39 -3.70 3.84
N LEU A 122 -3.54 -4.61 2.90
CA LEU A 122 -4.75 -5.43 2.84
C LEU A 122 -4.77 -6.53 3.91
N HIS A 123 -3.65 -6.88 4.51
CA HIS A 123 -3.60 -7.77 5.67
C HIS A 123 -4.31 -7.21 6.92
N TRP A 124 -4.66 -5.92 6.95
CA TRP A 124 -5.49 -5.33 8.00
C TRP A 124 -7.00 -5.60 7.84
N LEU A 125 -7.41 -6.16 6.71
CA LEU A 125 -8.81 -6.48 6.44
C LEU A 125 -9.12 -7.94 6.78
N PRO A 126 -10.25 -8.22 7.46
CA PRO A 126 -10.74 -9.58 7.59
C PRO A 126 -11.01 -10.21 6.22
N ALA A 127 -10.89 -11.54 6.12
CA ALA A 127 -11.08 -12.30 4.86
C ALA A 127 -12.39 -11.96 4.12
N THR A 128 -13.49 -11.73 4.88
CA THR A 128 -14.80 -11.35 4.32
C THR A 128 -14.79 -9.99 3.65
N ASP A 129 -14.16 -8.99 4.28
CA ASP A 129 -14.04 -7.64 3.74
C ASP A 129 -13.10 -7.62 2.54
N LEU A 130 -12.02 -8.39 2.60
CA LEU A 130 -11.06 -8.53 1.50
C LEU A 130 -11.71 -9.18 0.27
N ALA A 131 -12.54 -10.22 0.44
CA ALA A 131 -13.27 -10.85 -0.67
C ALA A 131 -14.27 -9.87 -1.33
N ARG A 132 -14.99 -9.08 -0.51
CA ARG A 132 -15.88 -8.01 -1.01
C ARG A 132 -15.07 -6.95 -1.79
N LEU A 133 -13.96 -6.49 -1.22
CA LEU A 133 -13.09 -5.51 -1.84
C LEU A 133 -12.61 -5.98 -3.22
N TYR A 134 -12.21 -7.24 -3.38
CA TYR A 134 -11.81 -7.79 -4.67
C TYR A 134 -12.93 -7.75 -5.72
N ALA A 135 -14.18 -8.00 -5.32
CA ALA A 135 -15.32 -7.85 -6.22
C ALA A 135 -15.56 -6.38 -6.61
N ASP A 136 -15.42 -5.45 -5.67
CA ASP A 136 -15.51 -4.02 -5.96
C ASP A 136 -14.42 -3.59 -6.94
N LEU A 137 -13.16 -4.04 -6.73
CA LEU A 137 -12.02 -3.72 -7.61
C LEU A 137 -12.21 -4.25 -9.04
N ALA A 138 -12.76 -5.47 -9.19
CA ALA A 138 -13.13 -5.98 -10.51
C ALA A 138 -14.15 -5.07 -11.22
N GLY A 139 -15.08 -4.45 -10.48
CA GLY A 139 -16.04 -3.48 -11.01
C GLY A 139 -15.43 -2.13 -11.40
N LEU A 140 -14.38 -1.70 -10.70
CA LEU A 140 -13.71 -0.40 -10.89
C LEU A 140 -12.67 -0.40 -12.02
N LEU A 141 -12.08 -1.55 -12.33
CA LEU A 141 -11.12 -1.69 -13.42
C LEU A 141 -11.83 -1.74 -14.78
N ARG A 142 -11.20 -1.19 -15.82
CA ARG A 142 -11.63 -1.47 -17.20
C ARG A 142 -11.33 -2.92 -17.61
N PRO A 143 -11.97 -3.47 -18.63
CA PRO A 143 -11.55 -4.74 -19.22
C PRO A 143 -10.06 -4.70 -19.64
N GLY A 144 -9.30 -5.72 -19.26
CA GLY A 144 -7.84 -5.77 -19.42
C GLY A 144 -7.06 -4.85 -18.48
N GLY A 145 -7.69 -4.24 -17.48
CA GLY A 145 -7.01 -3.54 -16.40
C GLY A 145 -6.41 -4.51 -15.39
N VAL A 146 -5.43 -4.05 -14.60
CA VAL A 146 -4.64 -4.89 -13.70
C VAL A 146 -4.76 -4.45 -12.24
N PHE A 147 -4.89 -5.42 -11.33
CA PHE A 147 -4.75 -5.25 -9.89
C PHE A 147 -3.44 -5.86 -9.41
N LEU A 148 -2.70 -5.15 -8.53
CA LEU A 148 -1.47 -5.63 -7.92
C LEU A 148 -1.50 -5.37 -6.40
N ASN A 149 -1.25 -6.43 -5.61
CA ASN A 149 -1.12 -6.35 -4.16
C ASN A 149 0.21 -6.96 -3.72
N ALA A 150 1.10 -6.15 -3.15
CA ALA A 150 2.35 -6.59 -2.56
C ALA A 150 2.23 -6.60 -1.03
N ASP A 151 2.21 -7.79 -0.41
CA ASP A 151 1.95 -7.90 1.03
C ASP A 151 2.66 -9.09 1.68
N HIS A 152 2.50 -9.22 3.00
CA HIS A 152 2.87 -10.41 3.76
C HIS A 152 1.92 -11.57 3.37
N MET A 153 2.49 -12.57 2.73
CA MET A 153 1.75 -13.74 2.22
C MET A 153 2.51 -15.04 2.54
N PRO A 154 2.77 -15.35 3.83
CA PRO A 154 3.54 -16.52 4.22
C PRO A 154 2.83 -17.80 3.79
N ASP A 155 3.62 -18.78 3.34
CA ASP A 155 3.12 -20.10 3.00
C ASP A 155 3.12 -20.98 4.25
N PRO A 156 1.96 -21.44 4.76
CA PRO A 156 1.89 -22.25 5.97
C PRO A 156 2.53 -23.64 5.82
N GLU A 157 2.76 -24.09 4.57
CA GLU A 157 3.36 -25.41 4.32
C GLU A 157 4.89 -25.44 4.46
N VAL A 158 5.54 -24.27 4.63
CA VAL A 158 6.99 -24.16 4.78
C VAL A 158 7.40 -23.47 6.10
N PRO A 159 6.97 -23.99 7.27
CA PRO A 159 7.12 -23.31 8.56
C PRO A 159 8.58 -23.08 8.96
N LEU A 160 9.49 -23.97 8.57
CA LEU A 160 10.93 -23.83 8.88
C LEU A 160 11.55 -22.68 8.08
N LEU A 161 11.20 -22.52 6.81
CA LEU A 161 11.68 -21.41 5.98
C LEU A 161 11.11 -20.09 6.49
N ASN A 162 9.82 -20.06 6.83
CA ASN A 162 9.19 -18.89 7.44
C ASN A 162 9.88 -18.49 8.77
N ALA A 163 10.25 -19.46 9.60
CA ALA A 163 10.97 -19.19 10.84
C ALA A 163 12.40 -18.67 10.60
N ALA A 164 13.11 -19.22 9.61
CA ALA A 164 14.46 -18.79 9.25
C ALA A 164 14.45 -17.33 8.73
N GLU A 165 13.47 -16.97 7.87
CA GLU A 165 13.36 -15.60 7.38
C GLU A 165 12.99 -14.62 8.49
N ARG A 166 12.06 -14.97 9.40
CA ARG A 166 11.76 -14.12 10.56
C ARG A 166 13.00 -13.87 11.42
N ALA A 167 13.81 -14.89 11.65
CA ALA A 167 15.05 -14.74 12.42
C ALA A 167 16.06 -13.82 11.71
N GLN A 168 16.21 -13.97 10.39
CA GLN A 168 17.09 -13.12 9.58
C GLN A 168 16.58 -11.66 9.58
N ARG A 169 15.26 -11.45 9.45
CA ARG A 169 14.63 -10.13 9.49
C ARG A 169 14.87 -9.45 10.84
N HIS A 170 14.68 -10.18 11.94
CA HIS A 170 14.94 -9.66 13.29
C HIS A 170 16.39 -9.20 13.47
N GLY A 171 17.36 -10.01 13.08
CA GLY A 171 18.79 -9.64 13.14
C GLY A 171 19.15 -8.44 12.24
N ARG A 172 18.43 -8.22 11.13
CA ARG A 172 18.57 -7.00 10.32
C ARG A 172 17.98 -5.79 11.05
N GLN A 173 16.80 -5.93 11.62
CA GLN A 173 16.11 -4.88 12.38
C GLN A 173 16.96 -4.37 13.54
N GLU A 174 17.62 -5.26 14.30
CA GLU A 174 18.54 -4.89 15.37
C GLU A 174 19.71 -4.03 14.86
N ARG A 175 20.27 -4.35 13.69
CA ARG A 175 21.37 -3.56 13.09
C ARG A 175 20.89 -2.20 12.61
N GLU A 176 19.76 -2.13 11.93
CA GLU A 176 19.17 -0.88 11.42
C GLU A 176 18.74 0.06 12.57
N GLN A 177 18.26 -0.51 13.69
CA GLN A 177 17.96 0.26 14.90
C GLN A 177 19.23 0.91 15.49
N ALA A 178 20.34 0.19 15.50
CA ALA A 178 21.63 0.73 15.93
C ALA A 178 22.11 1.87 15.01
N GLU A 179 21.67 1.92 13.75
CA GLU A 179 21.92 2.98 12.77
C GLU A 179 20.89 4.12 12.81
N GLY A 180 19.95 4.07 13.77
CA GLY A 180 18.95 5.12 14.02
C GLY A 180 17.71 5.06 13.13
N VAL A 181 17.40 3.92 12.50
CA VAL A 181 16.09 3.70 11.87
C VAL A 181 15.05 3.56 12.98
N LEU A 182 13.96 4.30 12.86
CA LEU A 182 12.88 4.27 13.84
C LEU A 182 12.00 3.02 13.59
N ASP A 183 11.70 2.29 14.65
CA ASP A 183 10.66 1.29 14.65
C ASP A 183 9.26 1.95 14.59
N TRP A 184 8.21 1.12 14.53
CA TRP A 184 6.83 1.60 14.43
C TRP A 184 6.44 2.56 15.57
N GLU A 185 6.70 2.19 16.80
CA GLU A 185 6.31 2.96 17.98
C GLU A 185 7.08 4.29 18.03
N SER A 186 8.40 4.23 17.86
CA SER A 186 9.27 5.41 17.85
C SER A 186 8.94 6.39 16.74
N TRP A 187 8.55 5.89 15.55
CA TRP A 187 8.13 6.74 14.44
C TRP A 187 6.84 7.50 14.77
N TRP A 188 5.84 6.82 15.33
CA TRP A 188 4.58 7.47 15.71
C TRP A 188 4.76 8.43 16.88
N LEU A 189 5.65 8.14 17.83
CA LEU A 189 6.02 9.10 18.90
C LEU A 189 6.67 10.36 18.31
N ALA A 190 7.57 10.21 17.35
CA ALA A 190 8.18 11.34 16.66
C ALA A 190 7.15 12.17 15.88
N ALA A 191 6.23 11.49 15.16
CA ALA A 191 5.16 12.16 14.44
C ALA A 191 4.19 12.91 15.38
N ALA A 192 3.88 12.34 16.55
CA ALA A 192 3.06 13.01 17.57
C ALA A 192 3.75 14.23 18.19
N ALA A 193 5.07 14.29 18.18
CA ALA A 193 5.84 15.43 18.66
C ALA A 193 5.96 16.57 17.64
N ASP A 194 5.66 16.32 16.37
CA ASP A 194 5.65 17.34 15.32
C ASP A 194 4.36 18.20 15.41
N PRO A 195 4.46 19.52 15.59
CA PRO A 195 3.26 20.38 15.71
C PRO A 195 2.31 20.34 14.52
N LEU A 196 2.78 19.92 13.33
CA LEU A 196 1.97 19.84 12.12
C LEU A 196 1.27 18.48 11.96
N LEU A 197 1.70 17.47 12.72
CA LEU A 197 1.14 16.12 12.70
C LEU A 197 0.44 15.72 14.00
N ALA A 198 0.71 16.42 15.12
CA ALA A 198 0.22 16.04 16.44
C ALA A 198 -1.30 15.79 16.48
N ASP A 199 -2.10 16.73 15.97
CA ASP A 199 -3.56 16.59 15.93
C ASP A 199 -4.01 15.43 15.03
N GLN A 200 -3.30 15.20 13.92
CA GLN A 200 -3.62 14.13 12.99
C GLN A 200 -3.25 12.76 13.58
N VAL A 201 -2.15 12.66 14.32
CA VAL A 201 -1.79 11.45 15.04
C VAL A 201 -2.80 11.17 16.17
N ALA A 202 -3.26 12.19 16.88
CA ALA A 202 -4.31 12.03 17.87
C ALA A 202 -5.62 11.52 17.26
N ALA A 203 -6.04 12.07 16.11
CA ALA A 203 -7.20 11.61 15.36
C ALA A 203 -7.05 10.16 14.87
N ARG A 204 -5.86 9.80 14.36
CA ARG A 204 -5.51 8.43 14.00
C ARG A 204 -5.67 7.46 15.18
N ASN A 205 -5.17 7.84 16.35
CA ASN A 205 -5.25 6.98 17.54
C ASN A 205 -6.70 6.74 17.98
N VAL A 206 -7.59 7.71 17.79
CA VAL A 206 -9.04 7.53 18.01
C VAL A 206 -9.63 6.58 16.96
N LEU A 207 -9.25 6.73 15.69
CA LEU A 207 -9.77 5.94 14.58
C LEU A 207 -9.42 4.46 14.70
N TYR A 208 -8.17 4.15 15.03
CA TYR A 208 -7.68 2.78 15.06
C TYR A 208 -7.76 2.11 16.43
N GLY A 209 -7.83 2.86 17.53
CA GLY A 209 -7.91 2.32 18.89
C GLY A 209 -6.78 1.33 19.21
N SER A 210 -7.12 0.25 19.93
CA SER A 210 -6.25 -0.91 20.09
C SER A 210 -6.42 -1.79 18.85
N HIS A 211 -5.48 -1.72 17.88
CA HIS A 211 -5.50 -2.56 16.70
C HIS A 211 -5.42 -4.04 17.08
N ALA A 212 -6.34 -4.83 16.55
CA ALA A 212 -6.15 -6.27 16.45
C ALA A 212 -5.16 -6.56 15.33
N ASP A 213 -4.32 -7.57 15.52
CA ASP A 213 -3.43 -8.06 14.46
C ASP A 213 -4.26 -8.42 13.21
N GLY A 214 -3.76 -8.02 12.03
CA GLY A 214 -4.40 -8.33 10.77
C GLY A 214 -4.28 -9.81 10.41
N GLU A 215 -4.99 -10.24 9.36
CA GLU A 215 -4.93 -11.59 8.80
C GLU A 215 -4.03 -11.63 7.57
N SER A 216 -2.93 -12.39 7.62
CA SER A 216 -2.11 -12.66 6.44
C SER A 216 -2.52 -14.00 5.82
N HIS A 217 -2.91 -13.96 4.55
CA HIS A 217 -3.25 -15.15 3.77
C HIS A 217 -2.14 -15.49 2.79
N PRO A 218 -1.92 -16.78 2.45
CA PRO A 218 -0.93 -17.17 1.44
C PRO A 218 -1.32 -16.67 0.04
N ALA A 219 -0.34 -16.47 -0.84
CA ALA A 219 -0.56 -15.94 -2.18
C ALA A 219 -1.59 -16.75 -3.00
N GLY A 220 -1.64 -18.08 -2.82
CA GLY A 220 -2.64 -18.95 -3.45
C GLY A 220 -4.07 -18.58 -3.06
N TRP A 221 -4.31 -18.26 -1.79
CA TRP A 221 -5.62 -17.80 -1.33
C TRP A 221 -6.04 -16.50 -2.05
N HIS A 222 -5.13 -15.54 -2.19
CA HIS A 222 -5.42 -14.28 -2.88
C HIS A 222 -5.74 -14.51 -4.35
N THR A 223 -4.95 -15.33 -5.07
CA THR A 223 -5.19 -15.61 -6.49
C THR A 223 -6.51 -16.33 -6.73
N GLU A 224 -6.87 -17.31 -5.90
CA GLU A 224 -8.17 -17.98 -5.96
C GLU A 224 -9.34 -17.01 -5.71
N ARG A 225 -9.22 -16.14 -4.71
CA ARG A 225 -10.26 -15.14 -4.40
C ARG A 225 -10.42 -14.09 -5.50
N LEU A 226 -9.33 -13.65 -6.11
CA LEU A 226 -9.36 -12.71 -7.23
C LEU A 226 -10.11 -13.30 -8.42
N VAL A 227 -9.80 -14.54 -8.83
CA VAL A 227 -10.53 -15.22 -9.91
C VAL A 227 -12.01 -15.40 -9.55
N ALA A 228 -12.32 -15.83 -8.32
CA ALA A 228 -13.70 -15.95 -7.84
C ALA A 228 -14.46 -14.62 -7.80
N SER A 229 -13.75 -13.48 -7.73
CA SER A 229 -14.31 -12.12 -7.70
C SER A 229 -14.49 -11.51 -9.12
N GLY A 230 -14.19 -12.25 -10.20
CA GLY A 230 -14.45 -11.81 -11.57
C GLY A 230 -13.21 -11.32 -12.34
N PHE A 231 -12.00 -11.54 -11.83
CA PHE A 231 -10.78 -11.38 -12.63
C PHE A 231 -10.61 -12.58 -13.58
N ALA A 232 -10.17 -12.32 -14.81
CA ALA A 232 -9.97 -13.34 -15.84
C ALA A 232 -8.82 -14.29 -15.50
N GLU A 233 -7.76 -13.75 -14.91
CA GLU A 233 -6.61 -14.51 -14.43
C GLU A 233 -5.96 -13.82 -13.22
N ALA A 234 -5.28 -14.62 -12.39
CA ALA A 234 -4.47 -14.12 -11.27
C ALA A 234 -3.25 -15.02 -11.08
N GLY A 235 -2.13 -14.42 -10.69
CA GLY A 235 -0.88 -15.14 -10.46
C GLY A 235 0.06 -14.38 -9.53
N VAL A 236 1.18 -15.01 -9.18
CA VAL A 236 2.24 -14.40 -8.39
C VAL A 236 3.23 -13.71 -9.34
N ALA A 237 3.40 -12.40 -9.19
CA ALA A 237 4.28 -11.58 -10.00
C ALA A 237 5.68 -11.38 -9.37
N TRP A 238 5.77 -11.48 -8.05
CA TRP A 238 7.01 -11.41 -7.28
C TRP A 238 6.87 -12.21 -5.98
N ARG A 239 7.93 -12.80 -5.47
CA ARG A 239 7.91 -13.58 -4.22
C ARG A 239 9.26 -13.58 -3.51
N SER A 240 9.23 -13.46 -2.17
CA SER A 240 10.23 -13.95 -1.23
C SER A 240 9.67 -15.15 -0.45
N VAL A 241 10.25 -15.49 0.69
CA VAL A 241 9.75 -16.62 1.52
C VAL A 241 8.41 -16.28 2.16
N THR A 242 8.27 -15.10 2.83
CA THR A 242 7.08 -14.74 3.59
C THR A 242 6.25 -13.63 2.93
N ASP A 243 6.73 -13.07 1.83
CA ASP A 243 6.08 -11.97 1.14
C ASP A 243 5.86 -12.30 -0.33
N ALA A 244 4.79 -11.76 -0.91
CA ALA A 244 4.52 -11.91 -2.33
C ALA A 244 3.83 -10.69 -2.90
N MET A 245 3.89 -10.54 -4.22
CA MET A 245 3.00 -9.68 -4.98
C MET A 245 2.14 -10.54 -5.90
N VAL A 246 0.84 -10.48 -5.67
CA VAL A 246 -0.14 -11.07 -6.60
C VAL A 246 -0.57 -10.03 -7.61
N ALA A 247 -0.77 -10.48 -8.85
CA ALA A 247 -1.31 -9.68 -9.95
C ALA A 247 -2.54 -10.38 -10.53
N ALA A 248 -3.56 -9.60 -10.90
CA ALA A 248 -4.77 -10.12 -11.53
C ALA A 248 -5.24 -9.19 -12.65
N VAL A 249 -5.72 -9.75 -13.76
CA VAL A 249 -6.22 -9.02 -14.92
C VAL A 249 -7.73 -9.21 -15.01
N ARG A 250 -8.44 -8.10 -15.26
CA ARG A 250 -9.88 -8.11 -15.44
C ARG A 250 -10.29 -8.54 -16.85
#